data_c636d1cee90e0d787a141125e38d868c
#
_entry.id   c636d1cee90e0d787a141125e38d868c
#
_cell.length_a   1.000
_cell.length_b   1.000
_cell.length_c   1.000
_cell.angle_alpha   90.00
_cell.angle_beta   90.00
_cell.angle_gamma   90.00
#
_symmetry.space_group_name_H-M   'P 1'
#
loop_
_entity.id
_entity.type
_entity.pdbx_description
1 polymer ?
#
loop_
_entity_poly.entity_id
_entity_poly.type
_entity_poly.pdbx_seq_one_letter_code
_entity_poly.pdbx_strand_id
1 'polypeptide(L)'
;LVTPVVKLLLIANIAIFLLQWIVLDGYFPAAFEFSSEAFALNPRQWVEHFPLVPVWQLLSYGFLHGGPTHLLQNMLFLYFLGTMLEGELGPRRFLVFYCLAVAFAGFCQLGLGLGLGQQAPIVGASGGLLAVVCAMATMRPMMRLIFIIVPLTLRTVALLYVALDVFGALMEMKGQAGGVAHFAHLSGALFGYVAVKRGCVWRDPVQEVDAWRERRVEQQEATDEQRL
;
A
#
# COMPACT_ATOMS: atom_id res chain seq x y z
N LEU A 1 1.90 -11.47 -19.99
CA LEU A 1 2.46 -10.11 -20.15
C LEU A 1 2.13 -9.30 -18.90
N VAL A 2 3.09 -8.49 -18.43
CA VAL A 2 2.89 -7.58 -17.30
C VAL A 2 1.94 -6.47 -17.70
N THR A 3 0.98 -6.16 -16.84
CA THR A 3 0.00 -5.08 -17.06
C THR A 3 0.63 -3.69 -16.90
N PRO A 4 0.02 -2.63 -17.50
CA PRO A 4 0.67 -1.31 -17.61
C PRO A 4 1.04 -0.67 -16.27
N VAL A 5 0.12 -0.69 -15.29
CA VAL A 5 0.35 -0.04 -13.98
C VAL A 5 1.35 -0.84 -13.15
N VAL A 6 1.23 -2.17 -13.12
CA VAL A 6 2.22 -3.03 -12.46
C VAL A 6 3.61 -2.82 -13.05
N LYS A 7 3.73 -2.74 -14.39
CA LYS A 7 5.00 -2.43 -15.05
C LYS A 7 5.58 -1.09 -14.58
N LEU A 8 4.75 -0.04 -14.51
CA LEU A 8 5.16 1.27 -14.03
C LEU A 8 5.63 1.22 -12.58
N LEU A 9 4.86 0.57 -11.70
CA LEU A 9 5.19 0.42 -10.28
C LEU A 9 6.49 -0.38 -10.07
N LEU A 10 6.70 -1.47 -10.84
CA LEU A 10 7.95 -2.23 -10.80
C LEU A 10 9.15 -1.36 -11.18
N ILE A 11 9.05 -0.64 -12.32
CA ILE A 11 10.12 0.25 -12.78
C ILE A 11 10.40 1.35 -11.75
N ALA A 12 9.36 2.00 -11.21
CA ALA A 12 9.52 3.06 -10.22
C ALA A 12 10.22 2.57 -8.96
N ASN A 13 9.78 1.44 -8.38
CA ASN A 13 10.38 0.88 -7.18
C ASN A 13 11.85 0.47 -7.38
N ILE A 14 12.14 -0.21 -8.51
CA ILE A 14 13.51 -0.62 -8.82
C ILE A 14 14.39 0.61 -9.07
N ALA A 15 13.93 1.60 -9.84
CA ALA A 15 14.71 2.80 -10.13
C ALA A 15 14.99 3.62 -8.87
N ILE A 16 13.98 3.82 -8.00
CA ILE A 16 14.15 4.51 -6.72
C ILE A 16 15.13 3.77 -5.82
N PHE A 17 15.02 2.45 -5.72
CA PHE A 17 15.93 1.63 -4.93
C PHE A 17 17.38 1.71 -5.44
N LEU A 18 17.58 1.60 -6.75
CA LEU A 18 18.92 1.71 -7.35
C LEU A 18 19.51 3.11 -7.11
N LEU A 19 18.70 4.17 -7.26
CA LEU A 19 19.12 5.53 -6.98
C LEU A 19 19.54 5.68 -5.52
N GLN A 20 18.70 5.26 -4.58
CA GLN A 20 19.01 5.40 -3.15
C GLN A 20 20.19 4.55 -2.74
N TRP A 21 20.18 3.27 -3.06
CA TRP A 21 21.13 2.30 -2.51
C TRP A 21 22.48 2.30 -3.23
N ILE A 22 22.52 2.52 -4.55
CA ILE A 22 23.79 2.54 -5.31
C ILE A 22 24.36 3.96 -5.39
N VAL A 23 23.52 4.94 -5.70
CA VAL A 23 24.00 6.31 -5.97
C VAL A 23 24.11 7.11 -4.69
N LEU A 24 23.05 7.21 -3.90
CA LEU A 24 23.03 8.09 -2.73
C LEU A 24 23.83 7.49 -1.57
N ASP A 25 23.57 6.25 -1.19
CA ASP A 25 24.29 5.60 -0.08
C ASP A 25 25.79 5.42 -0.42
N GLY A 26 26.09 4.98 -1.66
CA GLY A 26 27.46 4.73 -2.08
C GLY A 26 28.33 5.97 -2.31
N TYR A 27 27.74 7.09 -2.79
CA TYR A 27 28.51 8.28 -3.19
C TYR A 27 28.11 9.56 -2.47
N PHE A 28 26.87 9.66 -1.95
CA PHE A 28 26.32 10.87 -1.34
C PHE A 28 25.53 10.54 -0.07
N PRO A 29 26.17 10.04 1.02
CA PRO A 29 25.47 9.55 2.21
C PRO A 29 24.58 10.60 2.87
N ALA A 30 24.95 11.88 2.89
CA ALA A 30 24.10 12.94 3.43
C ALA A 30 22.81 13.14 2.60
N ALA A 31 22.87 12.96 1.28
CA ALA A 31 21.68 12.99 0.42
C ALA A 31 20.82 11.74 0.59
N PHE A 32 21.41 10.59 0.89
CA PHE A 32 20.69 9.37 1.25
C PHE A 32 19.90 9.55 2.56
N GLU A 33 20.55 10.04 3.62
CA GLU A 33 19.89 10.34 4.89
C GLU A 33 18.74 11.32 4.69
N PHE A 34 18.97 12.44 3.99
CA PHE A 34 17.93 13.41 3.69
C PHE A 34 16.77 12.79 2.92
N SER A 35 17.02 11.99 1.87
CA SER A 35 15.98 11.34 1.10
C SER A 35 15.17 10.33 1.93
N SER A 36 15.83 9.59 2.79
CA SER A 36 15.19 8.63 3.69
C SER A 36 14.31 9.34 4.71
N GLU A 37 14.78 10.44 5.32
CA GLU A 37 13.97 11.24 6.24
C GLU A 37 12.78 11.91 5.55
N ALA A 38 12.96 12.43 4.34
CA ALA A 38 11.92 13.15 3.61
C ALA A 38 10.79 12.25 3.10
N PHE A 39 11.10 11.00 2.72
CA PHE A 39 10.16 10.13 1.99
C PHE A 39 9.73 8.87 2.74
N ALA A 40 10.48 8.40 3.74
CA ALA A 40 10.00 7.35 4.64
C ALA A 40 8.84 7.86 5.51
N LEU A 41 7.96 6.99 5.93
CA LEU A 41 6.90 7.34 6.89
C LEU A 41 7.54 7.45 8.29
N ASN A 42 7.79 8.68 8.73
CA ASN A 42 8.53 8.99 9.94
C ASN A 42 7.61 9.51 11.06
N PRO A 43 7.24 8.67 12.06
CA PRO A 43 6.31 9.07 13.12
C PRO A 43 6.78 10.31 13.90
N ARG A 44 8.09 10.48 14.10
CA ARG A 44 8.66 11.64 14.80
C ARG A 44 8.32 12.94 14.08
N GLN A 45 8.51 13.00 12.75
CA GLN A 45 8.19 14.19 11.96
C GLN A 45 6.69 14.52 11.98
N TRP A 46 5.81 13.54 12.07
CA TRP A 46 4.37 13.76 12.19
C TRP A 46 3.99 14.42 13.52
N VAL A 47 4.72 14.14 14.59
CA VAL A 47 4.50 14.80 15.89
C VAL A 47 5.12 16.20 15.90
N GLU A 48 6.36 16.32 15.46
CA GLU A 48 7.14 17.57 15.52
C GLU A 48 6.58 18.67 14.62
N HIS A 49 6.04 18.31 13.45
CA HIS A 49 5.52 19.29 12.47
C HIS A 49 3.99 19.49 12.55
N PHE A 50 3.30 18.92 13.54
CA PHE A 50 1.85 19.15 13.65
C PHE A 50 1.52 20.65 13.80
N PRO A 51 0.51 21.21 13.05
CA PRO A 51 -0.43 20.53 12.14
C PRO A 51 0.05 20.37 10.67
N LEU A 52 1.22 20.86 10.29
CA LEU A 52 1.76 20.82 8.93
C LEU A 52 2.52 19.52 8.65
N VAL A 53 1.86 18.40 8.88
CA VAL A 53 2.46 17.07 8.76
C VAL A 53 2.84 16.68 7.32
N PRO A 54 3.88 15.86 7.10
CA PRO A 54 4.35 15.45 5.77
C PRO A 54 3.44 14.38 5.14
N VAL A 55 2.25 14.79 4.70
CA VAL A 55 1.20 13.88 4.17
C VAL A 55 1.64 13.03 2.99
N TRP A 56 2.62 13.49 2.20
CA TRP A 56 3.17 12.72 1.07
C TRP A 56 3.84 11.41 1.52
N GLN A 57 4.33 11.36 2.76
CA GLN A 57 4.94 10.16 3.34
C GLN A 57 3.97 8.98 3.39
N LEU A 58 2.65 9.21 3.42
CA LEU A 58 1.65 8.14 3.35
C LEU A 58 1.67 7.35 2.03
N LEU A 59 2.28 7.89 0.99
CA LEU A 59 2.47 7.21 -0.30
C LEU A 59 3.93 6.93 -0.60
N SER A 60 4.82 7.90 -0.36
CA SER A 60 6.22 7.80 -0.76
C SER A 60 6.96 6.67 -0.06
N TYR A 61 6.63 6.37 1.19
CA TYR A 61 7.26 5.27 1.95
C TYR A 61 7.11 3.91 1.25
N GLY A 62 6.01 3.72 0.50
CA GLY A 62 5.72 2.52 -0.26
C GLY A 62 6.65 2.27 -1.45
N PHE A 63 7.49 3.24 -1.82
CA PHE A 63 8.49 3.13 -2.88
C PHE A 63 9.91 2.94 -2.36
N LEU A 64 10.12 3.10 -1.05
CA LEU A 64 11.42 2.90 -0.42
C LEU A 64 11.56 1.45 0.07
N HIS A 65 12.77 0.92 0.07
CA HIS A 65 13.04 -0.46 0.50
C HIS A 65 14.31 -0.54 1.34
N GLY A 66 14.24 -1.26 2.45
CA GLY A 66 15.34 -1.42 3.41
C GLY A 66 16.47 -2.37 2.98
N GLY A 67 16.40 -2.93 1.76
CA GLY A 67 17.45 -3.80 1.22
C GLY A 67 17.00 -4.63 0.02
N PRO A 68 17.94 -5.31 -0.68
CA PRO A 68 17.68 -6.06 -1.91
C PRO A 68 16.64 -7.17 -1.75
N THR A 69 16.71 -7.93 -0.66
CA THR A 69 15.76 -9.02 -0.39
C THR A 69 14.36 -8.50 -0.17
N HIS A 70 14.22 -7.37 0.56
CA HIS A 70 12.94 -6.71 0.79
C HIS A 70 12.33 -6.22 -0.52
N LEU A 71 13.12 -5.56 -1.39
CA LEU A 71 12.68 -5.17 -2.72
C LEU A 71 12.25 -6.38 -3.54
N LEU A 72 13.10 -7.42 -3.63
CA LEU A 72 12.84 -8.60 -4.45
C LEU A 72 11.51 -9.26 -4.06
N GLN A 73 11.27 -9.48 -2.78
CA GLN A 73 10.02 -10.07 -2.30
C GLN A 73 8.82 -9.22 -2.70
N ASN A 74 8.88 -7.91 -2.49
CA ASN A 74 7.80 -7.00 -2.86
C ASN A 74 7.55 -7.01 -4.38
N MET A 75 8.59 -6.96 -5.19
CA MET A 75 8.46 -6.96 -6.66
C MET A 75 7.93 -8.30 -7.19
N LEU A 76 8.27 -9.43 -6.58
CA LEU A 76 7.69 -10.71 -6.96
C LEU A 76 6.17 -10.76 -6.69
N PHE A 77 5.72 -10.33 -5.52
CA PHE A 77 4.28 -10.27 -5.22
C PHE A 77 3.54 -9.29 -6.14
N LEU A 78 4.13 -8.12 -6.37
CA LEU A 78 3.56 -7.13 -7.29
C LEU A 78 3.49 -7.67 -8.72
N TYR A 79 4.53 -8.33 -9.19
CA TYR A 79 4.56 -8.92 -10.51
C TYR A 79 3.46 -9.97 -10.70
N PHE A 80 3.36 -10.95 -9.81
CA PHE A 80 2.40 -12.05 -9.96
C PHE A 80 0.98 -11.62 -9.60
N LEU A 81 0.76 -11.20 -8.38
CA LEU A 81 -0.59 -10.93 -7.88
C LEU A 81 -1.10 -9.56 -8.31
N GLY A 82 -0.22 -8.56 -8.40
CA GLY A 82 -0.57 -7.24 -8.93
C GLY A 82 -1.04 -7.32 -10.38
N THR A 83 -0.31 -8.05 -11.24
CA THR A 83 -0.71 -8.24 -12.65
C THR A 83 -2.08 -8.92 -12.76
N MET A 84 -2.34 -9.89 -11.89
CA MET A 84 -3.63 -10.58 -11.87
C MET A 84 -4.76 -9.64 -11.41
N LEU A 85 -4.54 -8.90 -10.33
CA LEU A 85 -5.55 -7.97 -9.80
C LEU A 85 -5.78 -6.80 -10.78
N GLU A 86 -4.74 -6.27 -11.42
CA GLU A 86 -4.90 -5.26 -12.46
C GLU A 86 -5.68 -5.81 -13.67
N GLY A 87 -5.49 -7.08 -14.04
CA GLY A 87 -6.26 -7.75 -15.07
C GLY A 87 -7.75 -7.86 -14.74
N GLU A 88 -8.10 -8.05 -13.47
CA GLU A 88 -9.51 -8.10 -13.00
C GLU A 88 -10.14 -6.70 -12.91
N LEU A 89 -9.42 -5.70 -12.40
CA LEU A 89 -9.97 -4.36 -12.11
C LEU A 89 -9.84 -3.38 -13.28
N GLY A 90 -8.88 -3.60 -14.15
CA GLY A 90 -8.38 -2.62 -15.10
C GLY A 90 -7.38 -1.63 -14.46
N PRO A 91 -6.57 -0.94 -15.30
CA PRO A 91 -5.41 -0.18 -14.83
C PRO A 91 -5.77 0.96 -13.87
N ARG A 92 -6.82 1.73 -14.16
CA ARG A 92 -7.21 2.89 -13.35
C ARG A 92 -7.67 2.47 -11.96
N ARG A 93 -8.57 1.48 -11.85
CA ARG A 93 -9.09 1.01 -10.57
C ARG A 93 -8.00 0.33 -9.75
N PHE A 94 -7.12 -0.43 -10.39
CA PHE A 94 -5.98 -1.02 -9.72
C PHE A 94 -5.03 0.04 -9.14
N LEU A 95 -4.70 1.08 -9.90
CA LEU A 95 -3.84 2.16 -9.40
C LEU A 95 -4.45 2.85 -8.17
N VAL A 96 -5.72 3.21 -8.26
CA VAL A 96 -6.44 3.84 -7.13
C VAL A 96 -6.49 2.90 -5.93
N PHE A 97 -6.85 1.63 -6.13
CA PHE A 97 -6.86 0.61 -5.08
C PHE A 97 -5.49 0.49 -4.41
N TYR A 98 -4.43 0.38 -5.20
CA TYR A 98 -3.06 0.22 -4.69
C TYR A 98 -2.60 1.45 -3.89
N CYS A 99 -2.78 2.65 -4.42
CA CYS A 99 -2.41 3.89 -3.73
C CYS A 99 -3.19 4.07 -2.41
N LEU A 100 -4.50 3.80 -2.43
CA LEU A 100 -5.32 3.86 -1.22
C LEU A 100 -4.93 2.79 -0.20
N ALA A 101 -4.59 1.59 -0.64
CA ALA A 101 -4.12 0.52 0.23
C ALA A 101 -2.79 0.88 0.91
N VAL A 102 -1.83 1.42 0.15
CA VAL A 102 -0.54 1.91 0.69
C VAL A 102 -0.79 3.03 1.70
N ALA A 103 -1.58 4.05 1.33
CA ALA A 103 -1.87 5.18 2.21
C ALA A 103 -2.58 4.74 3.50
N PHE A 104 -3.57 3.86 3.40
CA PHE A 104 -4.31 3.34 4.54
C PHE A 104 -3.41 2.50 5.46
N ALA A 105 -2.58 1.63 4.89
CA ALA A 105 -1.63 0.83 5.63
C ALA A 105 -0.64 1.71 6.41
N GLY A 106 -0.08 2.73 5.75
CA GLY A 106 0.81 3.71 6.38
C GLY A 106 0.12 4.50 7.49
N PHE A 107 -1.10 4.96 7.25
CA PHE A 107 -1.89 5.70 8.24
C PHE A 107 -2.17 4.86 9.50
N CYS A 108 -2.57 3.60 9.35
CA CYS A 108 -2.81 2.70 10.47
C CYS A 108 -1.52 2.38 11.24
N GLN A 109 -0.42 2.12 10.55
CA GLN A 109 0.89 1.88 11.17
C GLN A 109 1.34 3.11 11.95
N LEU A 110 1.20 4.30 11.38
CA LEU A 110 1.54 5.55 12.04
C LEU A 110 0.72 5.74 13.33
N GLY A 111 -0.61 5.60 13.25
CA GLY A 111 -1.50 5.79 14.40
C GLY A 111 -1.25 4.79 15.54
N LEU A 112 -1.15 3.50 15.20
CA LEU A 112 -0.88 2.44 16.19
C LEU A 112 0.56 2.51 16.70
N GLY A 113 1.53 2.78 15.81
CA GLY A 113 2.94 2.93 16.17
C GLY A 113 3.18 4.06 17.14
N LEU A 114 2.56 5.24 16.92
CA LEU A 114 2.63 6.36 17.85
C LEU A 114 2.03 6.01 19.20
N GLY A 115 0.89 5.29 19.21
CA GLY A 115 0.26 4.81 20.45
C GLY A 115 1.12 3.83 21.26
N LEU A 116 2.01 3.11 20.60
CA LEU A 116 2.98 2.17 21.22
C LEU A 116 4.37 2.79 21.44
N GLY A 117 4.53 4.09 21.18
CA GLY A 117 5.81 4.79 21.34
C GLY A 117 6.86 4.46 20.27
N GLN A 118 6.46 3.89 19.15
CA GLN A 118 7.35 3.60 18.03
C GLN A 118 7.73 4.87 17.29
N GLN A 119 9.03 5.05 17.07
CA GLN A 119 9.56 6.23 16.39
C GLN A 119 10.42 5.89 15.16
N ALA A 120 10.63 4.60 14.88
CA ALA A 120 11.43 4.17 13.73
C ALA A 120 10.71 4.51 12.41
N PRO A 121 11.42 5.07 11.43
CA PRO A 121 10.88 5.28 10.09
C PRO A 121 10.48 3.96 9.44
N ILE A 122 9.40 3.99 8.65
CA ILE A 122 8.80 2.85 7.99
C ILE A 122 9.00 2.99 6.47
N VAL A 123 9.37 1.89 5.83
CA VAL A 123 9.56 1.80 4.38
C VAL A 123 9.00 0.49 3.83
N GLY A 124 8.52 0.49 2.60
CA GLY A 124 8.14 -0.71 1.86
C GLY A 124 6.72 -0.69 1.29
N ALA A 125 6.58 -1.33 0.13
CA ALA A 125 5.32 -1.53 -0.57
C ALA A 125 4.40 -2.57 0.10
N SER A 126 4.91 -3.32 1.09
CA SER A 126 4.33 -4.56 1.59
C SER A 126 2.91 -4.43 2.16
N GLY A 127 2.59 -3.30 2.81
CA GLY A 127 1.21 -3.04 3.28
C GLY A 127 0.21 -3.01 2.12
N GLY A 128 0.53 -2.30 1.03
CA GLY A 128 -0.28 -2.30 -0.20
C GLY A 128 -0.31 -3.67 -0.87
N LEU A 129 0.79 -4.41 -0.85
CA LEU A 129 0.87 -5.75 -1.42
C LEU A 129 0.05 -6.78 -0.62
N LEU A 130 0.01 -6.70 0.70
CA LEU A 130 -0.90 -7.53 1.50
C LEU A 130 -2.37 -7.23 1.17
N ALA A 131 -2.71 -5.98 0.85
CA ALA A 131 -4.04 -5.65 0.31
C ALA A 131 -4.30 -6.37 -1.01
N VAL A 132 -3.33 -6.37 -1.94
CA VAL A 132 -3.43 -7.10 -3.23
C VAL A 132 -3.59 -8.61 -2.98
N VAL A 133 -2.78 -9.20 -2.11
CA VAL A 133 -2.86 -10.64 -1.74
C VAL A 133 -4.25 -10.99 -1.20
N CYS A 134 -4.75 -10.21 -0.23
CA CYS A 134 -6.04 -10.46 0.40
C CYS A 134 -7.22 -10.18 -0.51
N ALA A 135 -7.13 -9.17 -1.39
CA ALA A 135 -8.13 -8.93 -2.44
C ALA A 135 -8.22 -10.14 -3.38
N MET A 136 -7.08 -10.60 -3.92
CA MET A 136 -7.03 -11.77 -4.79
C MET A 136 -7.48 -13.05 -4.08
N ALA A 137 -7.08 -13.27 -2.82
CA ALA A 137 -7.51 -14.41 -2.04
C ALA A 137 -9.03 -14.39 -1.75
N THR A 138 -9.62 -13.21 -1.66
CA THR A 138 -11.08 -13.03 -1.49
C THR A 138 -11.84 -13.30 -2.79
N MET A 139 -11.29 -12.85 -3.94
CA MET A 139 -11.89 -13.04 -5.27
C MET A 139 -11.70 -14.46 -5.79
N ARG A 140 -10.51 -15.05 -5.60
CA ARG A 140 -10.09 -16.34 -6.17
C ARG A 140 -9.48 -17.27 -5.10
N PRO A 141 -10.22 -17.64 -4.03
CA PRO A 141 -9.67 -18.32 -2.84
C PRO A 141 -9.01 -19.66 -3.14
N MET A 142 -9.53 -20.39 -4.13
CA MET A 142 -9.06 -21.74 -4.49
C MET A 142 -7.96 -21.72 -5.56
N MET A 143 -7.58 -20.55 -6.06
CA MET A 143 -6.49 -20.44 -7.01
C MET A 143 -5.18 -20.90 -6.36
N ARG A 144 -4.43 -21.74 -7.06
CA ARG A 144 -3.17 -22.27 -6.57
C ARG A 144 -2.00 -21.46 -7.09
N LEU A 145 -1.09 -21.11 -6.20
CA LEU A 145 0.22 -20.56 -6.51
C LEU A 145 1.27 -21.61 -6.14
N ILE A 146 2.29 -21.73 -6.96
CA ILE A 146 3.49 -22.49 -6.58
C ILE A 146 4.31 -21.58 -5.69
N PHE A 147 4.19 -21.78 -4.38
CA PHE A 147 4.98 -21.06 -3.39
C PHE A 147 6.26 -21.86 -3.12
N ILE A 148 7.37 -21.38 -3.65
CA ILE A 148 8.67 -22.08 -3.70
C ILE A 148 8.53 -23.37 -4.54
N ILE A 149 8.12 -24.49 -3.95
CA ILE A 149 7.92 -25.79 -4.63
C ILE A 149 6.57 -26.44 -4.22
N VAL A 150 5.82 -25.82 -3.31
CA VAL A 150 4.55 -26.37 -2.80
C VAL A 150 3.38 -25.59 -3.40
N PRO A 151 2.41 -26.26 -4.06
CA PRO A 151 1.21 -25.60 -4.55
C PRO A 151 0.26 -25.28 -3.36
N LEU A 152 0.18 -24.01 -2.99
CA LEU A 152 -0.74 -23.51 -1.96
C LEU A 152 -1.89 -22.72 -2.60
N THR A 153 -3.07 -22.78 -1.98
CA THR A 153 -4.18 -21.92 -2.39
C THR A 153 -3.91 -20.47 -1.94
N LEU A 154 -4.40 -19.49 -2.71
CA LEU A 154 -4.29 -18.08 -2.33
C LEU A 154 -4.86 -17.79 -0.94
N ARG A 155 -5.98 -18.45 -0.60
CA ARG A 155 -6.56 -18.37 0.73
C ARG A 155 -5.56 -18.83 1.81
N THR A 156 -4.88 -19.96 1.59
CA THR A 156 -3.88 -20.48 2.55
C THR A 156 -2.71 -19.50 2.67
N VAL A 157 -2.20 -18.97 1.55
CA VAL A 157 -1.11 -17.98 1.54
C VAL A 157 -1.51 -16.73 2.32
N ALA A 158 -2.69 -16.16 2.06
CA ALA A 158 -3.17 -14.97 2.77
C ALA A 158 -3.32 -15.23 4.27
N LEU A 159 -3.89 -16.39 4.66
CA LEU A 159 -4.05 -16.74 6.08
C LEU A 159 -2.71 -16.93 6.79
N LEU A 160 -1.71 -17.52 6.12
CA LEU A 160 -0.36 -17.68 6.69
C LEU A 160 0.30 -16.32 6.91
N TYR A 161 0.24 -15.40 5.93
CA TYR A 161 0.78 -14.06 6.10
C TYR A 161 0.10 -13.30 7.24
N VAL A 162 -1.24 -13.30 7.28
CA VAL A 162 -2.00 -12.67 8.37
C VAL A 162 -1.63 -13.26 9.72
N ALA A 163 -1.51 -14.59 9.83
CA ALA A 163 -1.14 -15.25 11.10
C ALA A 163 0.29 -14.86 11.54
N LEU A 164 1.24 -14.82 10.61
CA LEU A 164 2.62 -14.39 10.92
C LEU A 164 2.67 -12.91 11.33
N ASP A 165 1.90 -12.04 10.68
CA ASP A 165 1.84 -10.63 11.05
C ASP A 165 1.11 -10.40 12.38
N VAL A 166 0.06 -11.16 12.70
CA VAL A 166 -0.56 -11.14 14.04
C VAL A 166 0.45 -11.55 15.11
N PHE A 167 1.19 -12.64 14.87
CA PHE A 167 2.22 -13.08 15.80
C PHE A 167 3.32 -12.01 15.96
N GLY A 168 3.82 -11.44 14.87
CA GLY A 168 4.82 -10.38 14.89
C GLY A 168 4.32 -9.13 15.63
N ALA A 169 3.09 -8.67 15.38
CA ALA A 169 2.48 -7.54 16.06
C ALA A 169 2.36 -7.80 17.59
N LEU A 170 2.01 -9.02 18.00
CA LEU A 170 1.98 -9.38 19.43
C LEU A 170 3.36 -9.36 20.08
N MET A 171 4.43 -9.75 19.35
CA MET A 171 5.81 -9.65 19.84
C MET A 171 6.26 -8.19 19.92
N GLU A 172 5.91 -7.38 18.94
CA GLU A 172 6.18 -5.94 18.92
C GLU A 172 5.53 -5.23 20.12
N MET A 173 4.28 -5.54 20.45
CA MET A 173 3.59 -5.03 21.64
C MET A 173 4.26 -5.43 22.96
N LYS A 174 5.05 -6.52 22.97
CA LYS A 174 5.88 -6.95 24.11
C LYS A 174 7.28 -6.32 24.14
N GLY A 175 7.54 -5.34 23.25
CA GLY A 175 8.84 -4.66 23.15
C GLY A 175 9.90 -5.46 22.39
N GLN A 176 9.54 -6.55 21.72
CA GLN A 176 10.43 -7.32 20.87
C GLN A 176 10.33 -6.81 19.43
N ALA A 177 10.99 -5.68 19.14
CA ALA A 177 10.94 -5.08 17.82
C ALA A 177 11.63 -5.96 16.76
N GLY A 178 10.92 -6.31 15.68
CA GLY A 178 11.43 -7.12 14.57
C GLY A 178 11.79 -6.35 13.30
N GLY A 179 11.67 -5.02 13.29
CA GLY A 179 11.94 -4.20 12.10
C GLY A 179 10.95 -4.37 10.96
N VAL A 180 9.84 -5.08 11.16
CA VAL A 180 8.75 -5.26 10.21
C VAL A 180 7.54 -4.46 10.66
N ALA A 181 6.88 -3.75 9.75
CA ALA A 181 5.69 -2.95 10.02
C ALA A 181 4.42 -3.82 10.02
N HIS A 182 4.25 -4.67 11.03
CA HIS A 182 3.17 -5.65 11.10
C HIS A 182 1.77 -5.03 11.07
N PHE A 183 1.60 -3.86 11.68
CA PHE A 183 0.31 -3.15 11.64
C PHE A 183 -0.02 -2.62 10.24
N ALA A 184 0.99 -2.19 9.45
CA ALA A 184 0.78 -1.84 8.05
C ALA A 184 0.33 -3.05 7.22
N HIS A 185 0.94 -4.21 7.46
CA HIS A 185 0.56 -5.46 6.80
C HIS A 185 -0.88 -5.86 7.12
N LEU A 186 -1.23 -5.93 8.40
CA LEU A 186 -2.57 -6.32 8.86
C LEU A 186 -3.66 -5.37 8.38
N SER A 187 -3.40 -4.06 8.43
CA SER A 187 -4.35 -3.06 7.92
C SER A 187 -4.47 -3.09 6.41
N GLY A 188 -3.38 -3.33 5.68
CA GLY A 188 -3.42 -3.57 4.24
C GLY A 188 -4.25 -4.82 3.89
N ALA A 189 -4.03 -5.93 4.59
CA ALA A 189 -4.80 -7.16 4.43
C ALA A 189 -6.31 -6.93 4.69
N LEU A 190 -6.64 -6.22 5.76
CA LEU A 190 -8.03 -5.83 6.07
C LEU A 190 -8.63 -4.95 4.98
N PHE A 191 -7.88 -3.94 4.50
CA PHE A 191 -8.31 -3.07 3.41
C PHE A 191 -8.67 -3.88 2.16
N GLY A 192 -7.78 -4.76 1.71
CA GLY A 192 -8.00 -5.59 0.52
C GLY A 192 -9.23 -6.49 0.65
N TYR A 193 -9.40 -7.15 1.80
CA TYR A 193 -10.57 -7.98 2.09
C TYR A 193 -11.87 -7.17 2.06
N VAL A 194 -11.92 -6.05 2.80
CA VAL A 194 -13.12 -5.21 2.91
C VAL A 194 -13.47 -4.56 1.57
N ALA A 195 -12.49 -4.07 0.83
CA ALA A 195 -12.71 -3.42 -0.47
C ALA A 195 -13.38 -4.38 -1.47
N VAL A 196 -13.00 -5.66 -1.49
CA VAL A 196 -13.66 -6.68 -2.32
C VAL A 196 -15.04 -7.01 -1.79
N LYS A 197 -15.18 -7.28 -0.48
CA LYS A 197 -16.48 -7.66 0.13
C LYS A 197 -17.55 -6.58 0.01
N ARG A 198 -17.14 -5.31 0.07
CA ARG A 198 -18.05 -4.15 -0.10
C ARG A 198 -18.24 -3.74 -1.56
N GLY A 199 -17.58 -4.39 -2.50
CA GLY A 199 -17.63 -4.06 -3.92
C GLY A 199 -16.94 -2.74 -4.28
N CYS A 200 -16.20 -2.12 -3.35
CA CYS A 200 -15.53 -0.83 -3.59
C CYS A 200 -14.48 -0.91 -4.70
N VAL A 201 -13.85 -2.07 -4.89
CA VAL A 201 -12.85 -2.30 -5.96
C VAL A 201 -13.44 -2.14 -7.37
N TRP A 202 -14.75 -2.29 -7.53
CA TRP A 202 -15.44 -2.18 -8.83
C TRP A 202 -15.88 -0.75 -9.16
N ARG A 203 -15.82 0.18 -8.21
CA ARG A 203 -16.19 1.58 -8.41
C ARG A 203 -15.11 2.29 -9.20
N ASP A 204 -15.52 3.04 -10.22
CA ASP A 204 -14.61 3.92 -10.95
C ASP A 204 -14.71 5.33 -10.34
N PRO A 205 -13.66 5.81 -9.65
CA PRO A 205 -13.73 7.09 -8.96
C PRO A 205 -13.93 8.28 -9.91
N VAL A 206 -13.51 8.16 -11.17
CA VAL A 206 -13.74 9.23 -12.15
C VAL A 206 -15.20 9.27 -12.57
N GLN A 207 -15.80 8.12 -12.88
CA GLN A 207 -17.23 8.05 -13.20
C GLN A 207 -18.09 8.51 -12.03
N GLU A 208 -17.71 8.21 -10.78
CA GLU A 208 -18.44 8.70 -9.61
C GLU A 208 -18.34 10.23 -9.45
N VAL A 209 -17.19 10.81 -9.72
CA VAL A 209 -17.00 12.28 -9.69
C VAL A 209 -17.80 12.94 -10.82
N ASP A 210 -17.78 12.39 -12.02
CA ASP A 210 -18.52 12.94 -13.16
C ASP A 210 -20.03 12.85 -12.92
N ALA A 211 -20.53 11.70 -12.47
CA ALA A 211 -21.92 11.54 -12.08
C ALA A 211 -22.35 12.45 -10.91
N TRP A 212 -21.43 12.77 -9.98
CA TRP A 212 -21.70 13.74 -8.93
C TRP A 212 -21.79 15.18 -9.46
N ARG A 213 -20.91 15.55 -10.41
CA ARG A 213 -20.94 16.85 -11.07
C ARG A 213 -22.24 17.05 -11.85
N GLU A 214 -22.64 16.05 -12.64
CA GLU A 214 -23.89 16.07 -13.40
C GLU A 214 -25.09 16.29 -12.47
N ARG A 215 -25.21 15.51 -11.40
CA ARG A 215 -26.28 15.67 -10.41
C ARG A 215 -26.29 17.07 -9.76
N ARG A 216 -25.11 17.67 -9.55
CA ARG A 216 -25.03 19.03 -9.00
C ARG A 216 -25.54 20.07 -9.97
N VAL A 217 -25.24 19.95 -11.27
CA VAL A 217 -25.73 20.84 -12.31
C VAL A 217 -27.25 20.74 -12.41
N GLU A 218 -27.79 19.53 -12.51
CA GLU A 218 -29.26 19.28 -12.54
C GLU A 218 -29.97 19.88 -11.33
N GLN A 219 -29.40 19.74 -10.13
CA GLN A 219 -29.98 20.30 -8.90
C GLN A 219 -29.97 21.84 -8.92
N GLN A 220 -28.95 22.42 -9.50
CA GLN A 220 -28.82 23.87 -9.59
C GLN A 220 -29.82 24.44 -10.61
N GLU A 221 -29.96 23.83 -11.76
CA GLU A 221 -30.96 24.18 -12.80
C GLU A 221 -32.40 24.07 -12.25
N ALA A 222 -32.72 22.96 -11.58
CA ALA A 222 -34.06 22.79 -10.96
C ALA A 222 -34.34 23.83 -9.86
N THR A 223 -33.31 24.27 -9.13
CA THR A 223 -33.46 25.32 -8.11
C THR A 223 -33.67 26.69 -8.74
N ASP A 224 -33.02 26.98 -9.85
CA ASP A 224 -33.13 28.24 -10.56
C ASP A 224 -34.50 28.35 -11.28
N GLU A 225 -35.02 27.26 -11.86
CA GLU A 225 -36.38 27.20 -12.42
C GLU A 225 -37.47 27.45 -11.36
N GLN A 226 -37.28 27.01 -10.10
CA GLN A 226 -38.25 27.27 -9.02
C GLN A 226 -38.23 28.71 -8.51
N ARG A 227 -37.21 29.50 -8.86
CA ARG A 227 -37.05 30.89 -8.44
C ARG A 227 -37.59 31.90 -9.45
N LEU A 228 -37.91 31.44 -10.69
CA LEU A 228 -38.54 32.22 -11.75
C LEU A 228 -40.07 32.11 -11.69
#